data_f094b0cc6bad0e7c1a4328d08adf2905
#
_entry.id   f094b0cc6bad0e7c1a4328d08adf2905
#
_cell.length_a   1.000
_cell.length_b   1.000
_cell.length_c   1.000
_cell.angle_alpha   90.00
_cell.angle_beta   90.00
_cell.angle_gamma   90.00
#
_symmetry.space_group_name_H-M   'P 1'
#
loop_
_entity.id
_entity.type
_entity.pdbx_description
1 polymer ?
#
loop_
_entity_poly.entity_id
_entity_poly.type
_entity_poly.pdbx_seq_one_letter_code
_entity_poly.pdbx_strand_id
1 'polypeptide(L)'
;MITTDQVKNLAERTADLKGYLNIEQKLIEIQNEEEKTFAPDFWDKPKEAEATMRALRTQKKWVEDYNKANTLVAELDVLFEFYKEGEATEEDIVTQFEKAKSLIEGMEFKNMLSEEGDSMSAVLQITAGAGGTESCDWASMLMRMYLMWGEKNGYKIKELNHQEGVVAGIKTVTLEFEGDFAFGWLKGENGVHRLVRISPFDSNAKRHTSFASVYVYPLADDSIEIDINPADISWDFARSSGAGGQNVNKVETKAILTHHPTGIIIHNSETRSQLENREKAMQMLKSQLYEIELKKRQAARDEIESSKMKIEWGSQIRNYVMHPYKLVKDVRTAHETGNVDAVMDGNIDEFLKAYLMMMGQKDE
;
A
#
# COMPACT_ATOMS: atom_id res chain seq x y z
N MET A 1 21.79 -25.75 3.92
CA MET A 1 22.71 -26.05 2.79
C MET A 1 22.02 -25.71 1.49
N ILE A 2 22.54 -24.77 0.71
CA ILE A 2 22.01 -24.37 -0.60
C ILE A 2 22.37 -25.44 -1.63
N THR A 3 21.40 -25.80 -2.48
CA THR A 3 21.59 -26.84 -3.52
C THR A 3 21.84 -26.21 -4.88
N THR A 4 22.51 -26.95 -5.78
CA THR A 4 22.73 -26.53 -7.17
C THR A 4 21.40 -26.20 -7.89
N ASP A 5 20.33 -26.95 -7.60
CA ASP A 5 19.02 -26.71 -8.19
C ASP A 5 18.40 -25.39 -7.73
N GLN A 6 18.65 -24.97 -6.49
CA GLN A 6 18.18 -23.69 -5.99
C GLN A 6 18.89 -22.51 -6.66
N VAL A 7 20.21 -22.61 -6.88
CA VAL A 7 20.98 -21.58 -7.59
C VAL A 7 20.55 -21.49 -9.05
N LYS A 8 20.39 -22.64 -9.74
CA LYS A 8 19.87 -22.68 -11.11
C LYS A 8 18.46 -22.10 -11.22
N ASN A 9 17.58 -22.42 -10.28
CA ASN A 9 16.22 -21.86 -10.27
C ASN A 9 16.22 -20.33 -10.19
N LEU A 10 17.10 -19.72 -9.35
CA LEU A 10 17.24 -18.27 -9.32
C LEU A 10 17.74 -17.69 -10.64
N ALA A 11 18.68 -18.36 -11.31
CA ALA A 11 19.19 -17.93 -12.59
C ALA A 11 18.11 -17.99 -13.69
N GLU A 12 17.31 -19.06 -13.74
CA GLU A 12 16.18 -19.21 -14.65
C GLU A 12 15.13 -18.12 -14.41
N ARG A 13 14.70 -17.91 -13.15
CA ARG A 13 13.75 -16.85 -12.79
C ARG A 13 14.26 -15.46 -13.18
N THR A 14 15.55 -15.19 -13.02
CA THR A 14 16.14 -13.92 -13.45
C THR A 14 16.12 -13.75 -14.96
N ALA A 15 16.36 -14.82 -15.71
CA ALA A 15 16.26 -14.81 -17.18
C ALA A 15 14.81 -14.57 -17.64
N ASP A 16 13.84 -15.21 -17.01
CA ASP A 16 12.42 -15.04 -17.29
C ASP A 16 11.95 -13.60 -17.00
N LEU A 17 12.43 -13.01 -15.89
CA LEU A 17 12.16 -11.60 -15.55
C LEU A 17 12.60 -10.64 -16.65
N LYS A 18 13.70 -10.92 -17.38
CA LYS A 18 14.13 -10.09 -18.51
C LYS A 18 13.04 -9.99 -19.59
N GLY A 19 12.39 -11.12 -19.86
CA GLY A 19 11.28 -11.20 -20.82
C GLY A 19 10.01 -10.53 -20.31
N TYR A 20 9.57 -10.88 -19.11
CA TYR A 20 8.35 -10.32 -18.51
C TYR A 20 8.41 -8.80 -18.31
N LEU A 21 9.57 -8.28 -17.91
CA LEU A 21 9.78 -6.86 -17.73
C LEU A 21 10.09 -6.09 -19.01
N ASN A 22 10.26 -6.79 -20.14
CA ASN A 22 10.63 -6.19 -21.42
C ASN A 22 11.84 -5.23 -21.29
N ILE A 23 12.91 -5.68 -20.60
CA ILE A 23 14.06 -4.84 -20.27
C ILE A 23 14.70 -4.19 -21.50
N GLU A 24 14.79 -4.91 -22.61
CA GLU A 24 15.35 -4.39 -23.85
C GLU A 24 14.50 -3.25 -24.42
N GLN A 25 13.19 -3.39 -24.39
CA GLN A 25 12.27 -2.35 -24.84
C GLN A 25 12.35 -1.12 -23.95
N LYS A 26 12.41 -1.32 -22.60
CA LYS A 26 12.58 -0.22 -21.65
C LYS A 26 13.87 0.55 -21.86
N LEU A 27 14.96 -0.11 -22.21
CA LEU A 27 16.23 0.57 -22.51
C LEU A 27 16.08 1.52 -23.72
N ILE A 28 15.37 1.07 -24.77
CA ILE A 28 15.11 1.89 -25.95
C ILE A 28 14.20 3.07 -25.61
N GLU A 29 13.16 2.83 -24.82
CA GLU A 29 12.24 3.87 -24.35
C GLU A 29 12.96 4.91 -23.47
N ILE A 30 13.81 4.46 -22.56
CA ILE A 30 14.64 5.35 -21.72
C ILE A 30 15.50 6.25 -22.60
N GLN A 31 16.17 5.70 -23.58
CA GLN A 31 17.02 6.48 -24.49
C GLN A 31 16.20 7.52 -25.26
N ASN A 32 15.05 7.13 -25.83
CA ASN A 32 14.17 8.01 -26.56
C ASN A 32 13.60 9.14 -25.67
N GLU A 33 13.21 8.81 -24.44
CA GLU A 33 12.68 9.82 -23.50
C GLU A 33 13.79 10.73 -22.99
N GLU A 34 15.00 10.23 -22.76
CA GLU A 34 16.16 11.06 -22.42
C GLU A 34 16.48 12.07 -23.53
N GLU A 35 16.45 11.66 -24.78
CA GLU A 35 16.66 12.56 -25.91
C GLU A 35 15.65 13.72 -25.91
N LYS A 36 14.39 13.45 -25.58
CA LYS A 36 13.36 14.49 -25.46
C LYS A 36 13.65 15.50 -24.34
N THR A 37 14.27 15.05 -23.23
CA THR A 37 14.59 15.94 -22.11
C THR A 37 15.65 16.99 -22.44
N PHE A 38 16.45 16.77 -23.50
CA PHE A 38 17.45 17.73 -24.00
C PHE A 38 16.87 18.79 -24.95
N ALA A 39 15.60 18.67 -25.35
CA ALA A 39 14.97 19.68 -26.21
C ALA A 39 14.86 21.02 -25.46
N PRO A 40 15.18 22.17 -26.12
CA PRO A 40 15.19 23.49 -25.48
C PRO A 40 13.83 23.89 -24.90
N ASP A 41 12.74 23.38 -25.45
CA ASP A 41 11.33 23.64 -25.11
C ASP A 41 10.75 22.64 -24.11
N PHE A 42 11.52 21.66 -23.68
CA PHE A 42 11.06 20.60 -22.76
C PHE A 42 10.48 21.17 -21.44
N TRP A 43 11.10 22.24 -20.93
CA TRP A 43 10.72 22.84 -19.66
C TRP A 43 9.63 23.93 -19.78
N ASP A 44 9.20 24.25 -21.00
CA ASP A 44 8.15 25.25 -21.24
C ASP A 44 6.78 24.77 -20.69
N LYS A 45 6.62 23.45 -20.53
CA LYS A 45 5.45 22.80 -19.96
C LYS A 45 5.81 22.01 -18.69
N PRO A 46 5.88 22.65 -17.52
CA PRO A 46 6.41 22.03 -16.31
C PRO A 46 5.70 20.72 -15.90
N LYS A 47 4.37 20.65 -16.04
CA LYS A 47 3.59 19.43 -15.70
C LYS A 47 3.90 18.25 -16.61
N GLU A 48 4.00 18.45 -17.92
CA GLU A 48 4.35 17.40 -18.88
C GLU A 48 5.79 16.93 -18.66
N ALA A 49 6.71 17.89 -18.42
CA ALA A 49 8.11 17.60 -18.11
C ALA A 49 8.24 16.78 -16.83
N GLU A 50 7.51 17.14 -15.78
CA GLU A 50 7.51 16.39 -14.51
C GLU A 50 6.98 14.96 -14.68
N ALA A 51 5.87 14.78 -15.41
CA ALA A 51 5.32 13.47 -15.73
C ALA A 51 6.31 12.59 -16.50
N THR A 52 6.96 13.15 -17.53
CA THR A 52 7.98 12.47 -18.33
C THR A 52 9.19 12.06 -17.46
N MET A 53 9.69 12.99 -16.64
CA MET A 53 10.80 12.72 -15.73
C MET A 53 10.47 11.64 -14.68
N ARG A 54 9.24 11.61 -14.20
CA ARG A 54 8.75 10.59 -13.28
C ARG A 54 8.71 9.21 -13.95
N ALA A 55 8.10 9.13 -15.14
CA ALA A 55 8.03 7.90 -15.93
C ALA A 55 9.45 7.38 -16.25
N LEU A 56 10.34 8.27 -16.68
CA LEU A 56 11.74 7.95 -16.97
C LEU A 56 12.48 7.41 -15.73
N ARG A 57 12.28 8.02 -14.56
CA ARG A 57 12.85 7.55 -13.29
C ARG A 57 12.37 6.14 -12.95
N THR A 58 11.08 5.88 -13.11
CA THR A 58 10.49 4.57 -12.84
C THR A 58 11.05 3.51 -13.77
N GLN A 59 11.16 3.77 -15.08
CA GLN A 59 11.74 2.84 -16.04
C GLN A 59 13.23 2.57 -15.74
N LYS A 60 14.01 3.60 -15.45
CA LYS A 60 15.42 3.45 -15.05
C LYS A 60 15.58 2.57 -13.82
N LYS A 61 14.73 2.77 -12.81
CA LYS A 61 14.75 1.98 -11.58
C LYS A 61 14.47 0.49 -11.85
N TRP A 62 13.55 0.16 -12.76
CA TRP A 62 13.31 -1.21 -13.18
C TRP A 62 14.54 -1.85 -13.82
N VAL A 63 15.19 -1.14 -14.74
CA VAL A 63 16.41 -1.63 -15.39
C VAL A 63 17.57 -1.76 -14.39
N GLU A 64 17.71 -0.81 -13.50
CA GLU A 64 18.74 -0.84 -12.44
C GLU A 64 18.52 -2.01 -11.48
N ASP A 65 17.29 -2.22 -10.98
CA ASP A 65 16.93 -3.33 -10.09
C ASP A 65 17.19 -4.68 -10.79
N TYR A 66 16.82 -4.80 -12.08
CA TYR A 66 17.11 -5.99 -12.88
C TYR A 66 18.62 -6.26 -13.02
N ASN A 67 19.39 -5.25 -13.40
CA ASN A 67 20.83 -5.39 -13.54
C ASN A 67 21.49 -5.80 -12.22
N LYS A 68 21.02 -5.25 -11.11
CA LYS A 68 21.47 -5.61 -9.77
C LYS A 68 21.13 -7.05 -9.41
N ALA A 69 19.91 -7.52 -9.72
CA ALA A 69 19.54 -8.91 -9.54
C ALA A 69 20.40 -9.86 -10.36
N ASN A 70 20.61 -9.54 -11.63
CA ASN A 70 21.47 -10.32 -12.54
C ASN A 70 22.93 -10.39 -12.06
N THR A 71 23.47 -9.28 -11.56
CA THR A 71 24.82 -9.25 -10.95
C THR A 71 24.89 -10.14 -9.71
N LEU A 72 23.92 -10.03 -8.79
CA LEU A 72 23.87 -10.85 -7.58
C LEU A 72 23.79 -12.35 -7.87
N VAL A 73 23.04 -12.74 -8.90
CA VAL A 73 22.95 -14.15 -9.33
C VAL A 73 24.26 -14.62 -9.96
N ALA A 74 24.91 -13.80 -10.80
CA ALA A 74 26.22 -14.14 -11.37
C ALA A 74 27.31 -14.26 -10.27
N GLU A 75 27.31 -13.38 -9.29
CA GLU A 75 28.20 -13.47 -8.13
C GLU A 75 27.91 -14.73 -7.29
N LEU A 76 26.64 -15.09 -7.13
CA LEU A 76 26.23 -16.30 -6.41
C LEU A 76 26.72 -17.56 -7.12
N ASP A 77 26.64 -17.63 -8.46
CA ASP A 77 27.15 -18.75 -9.25
C ASP A 77 28.65 -18.93 -9.03
N VAL A 78 29.42 -17.84 -9.11
CA VAL A 78 30.87 -17.86 -8.86
C VAL A 78 31.17 -18.29 -7.42
N LEU A 79 30.48 -17.72 -6.44
CA LEU A 79 30.65 -18.04 -5.02
C LEU A 79 30.30 -19.51 -4.74
N PHE A 80 29.31 -20.06 -5.43
CA PHE A 80 28.90 -21.45 -5.29
C PHE A 80 29.96 -22.43 -5.84
N GLU A 81 30.67 -22.07 -6.93
CA GLU A 81 31.82 -22.85 -7.41
C GLU A 81 32.97 -22.82 -6.41
N PHE A 82 33.34 -21.66 -5.85
CA PHE A 82 34.35 -21.56 -4.78
C PHE A 82 34.01 -22.39 -3.54
N TYR A 83 32.72 -22.47 -3.21
CA TYR A 83 32.28 -23.31 -2.10
C TYR A 83 32.49 -24.80 -2.39
N LYS A 84 32.20 -25.26 -3.61
CA LYS A 84 32.47 -26.64 -4.01
C LYS A 84 33.94 -26.99 -3.94
N GLU A 85 34.82 -26.01 -4.19
CA GLU A 85 36.26 -26.13 -4.10
C GLU A 85 36.79 -25.99 -2.67
N GLY A 86 35.92 -25.60 -1.73
CA GLY A 86 36.27 -25.41 -0.31
C GLY A 86 36.90 -24.07 0.04
N GLU A 87 36.80 -23.09 -0.88
CA GLU A 87 37.40 -21.74 -0.71
C GLU A 87 36.38 -20.70 -0.18
N ALA A 88 35.10 -21.04 -0.08
CA ALA A 88 34.04 -20.18 0.49
C ALA A 88 33.28 -20.86 1.62
N THR A 89 32.67 -20.07 2.52
CA THR A 89 31.88 -20.61 3.65
C THR A 89 30.41 -20.79 3.27
N GLU A 90 29.72 -21.68 4.00
CA GLU A 90 28.28 -21.87 3.83
C GLU A 90 27.49 -20.59 4.17
N GLU A 91 27.96 -19.82 5.15
CA GLU A 91 27.33 -18.57 5.59
C GLU A 91 27.34 -17.50 4.49
N ASP A 92 28.47 -17.41 3.75
CA ASP A 92 28.61 -16.47 2.62
C ASP A 92 27.59 -16.77 1.52
N ILE A 93 27.42 -18.05 1.18
CA ILE A 93 26.47 -18.47 0.15
C ILE A 93 25.05 -18.22 0.59
N VAL A 94 24.69 -18.60 1.81
CA VAL A 94 23.32 -18.38 2.34
C VAL A 94 23.00 -16.90 2.32
N THR A 95 23.93 -16.04 2.74
CA THR A 95 23.75 -14.60 2.74
C THR A 95 23.54 -14.03 1.34
N GLN A 96 24.36 -14.46 0.37
CA GLN A 96 24.25 -14.01 -1.01
C GLN A 96 22.97 -14.54 -1.69
N PHE A 97 22.63 -15.81 -1.43
CA PHE A 97 21.42 -16.44 -1.92
C PHE A 97 20.15 -15.71 -1.45
N GLU A 98 20.04 -15.41 -0.15
CA GLU A 98 18.88 -14.71 0.38
C GLU A 98 18.78 -13.28 -0.14
N LYS A 99 19.90 -12.59 -0.37
CA LYS A 99 19.90 -11.27 -1.01
C LYS A 99 19.38 -11.32 -2.44
N ALA A 100 19.91 -12.24 -3.26
CA ALA A 100 19.48 -12.42 -4.65
C ALA A 100 17.99 -12.82 -4.72
N LYS A 101 17.59 -13.79 -3.91
CA LYS A 101 16.22 -14.29 -3.81
C LYS A 101 15.24 -13.17 -3.43
N SER A 102 15.53 -12.42 -2.39
CA SER A 102 14.67 -11.32 -1.92
C SER A 102 14.48 -10.24 -3.00
N LEU A 103 15.53 -9.89 -3.74
CA LEU A 103 15.44 -8.91 -4.83
C LEU A 103 14.60 -9.42 -6.00
N ILE A 104 14.83 -10.68 -6.42
CA ILE A 104 14.09 -11.32 -7.52
C ILE A 104 12.61 -11.43 -7.15
N GLU A 105 12.28 -11.95 -5.97
CA GLU A 105 10.91 -12.04 -5.48
C GLU A 105 10.23 -10.67 -5.43
N GLY A 106 10.94 -9.64 -4.97
CA GLY A 106 10.44 -8.26 -4.96
C GLY A 106 10.11 -7.74 -6.35
N MET A 107 10.90 -8.09 -7.38
CA MET A 107 10.67 -7.69 -8.77
C MET A 107 9.53 -8.46 -9.42
N GLU A 108 9.45 -9.77 -9.22
CA GLU A 108 8.31 -10.60 -9.67
C GLU A 108 7.00 -10.06 -9.12
N PHE A 109 7.00 -9.69 -7.83
CA PHE A 109 5.84 -9.08 -7.18
C PHE A 109 5.46 -7.74 -7.77
N LYS A 110 6.43 -6.85 -7.96
CA LYS A 110 6.16 -5.55 -8.60
C LYS A 110 5.58 -5.72 -10.01
N ASN A 111 6.01 -6.76 -10.74
CA ASN A 111 5.48 -7.06 -12.07
C ASN A 111 4.01 -7.49 -12.06
N MET A 112 3.56 -8.15 -10.96
CA MET A 112 2.14 -8.48 -10.76
C MET A 112 1.29 -7.24 -10.46
N LEU A 113 1.91 -6.12 -10.05
CA LEU A 113 1.25 -4.84 -9.81
C LEU A 113 1.16 -4.04 -11.11
N SER A 114 0.34 -4.52 -12.05
CA SER A 114 0.23 -3.98 -13.42
C SER A 114 -1.05 -3.19 -13.65
N GLU A 115 -1.96 -3.11 -12.65
CA GLU A 115 -3.19 -2.36 -12.78
C GLU A 115 -2.93 -0.85 -12.75
N GLU A 116 -3.79 -0.11 -13.45
CA GLU A 116 -3.79 1.36 -13.42
C GLU A 116 -3.97 1.85 -11.98
N GLY A 117 -3.00 2.59 -11.46
CA GLY A 117 -2.97 3.07 -10.07
C GLY A 117 -2.07 2.28 -9.13
N ASP A 118 -1.68 1.03 -9.43
CA ASP A 118 -0.84 0.22 -8.54
C ASP A 118 0.50 0.88 -8.19
N SER A 119 1.06 1.65 -9.13
CA SER A 119 2.33 2.37 -8.94
C SER A 119 2.21 3.61 -8.04
N MET A 120 0.99 3.99 -7.67
CA MET A 120 0.73 5.23 -6.91
C MET A 120 1.01 5.07 -5.42
N SER A 121 1.18 6.23 -4.76
CA SER A 121 1.10 6.35 -3.31
C SER A 121 -0.29 5.97 -2.82
N ALA A 122 -0.42 5.56 -1.56
CA ALA A 122 -1.68 5.11 -0.99
C ALA A 122 -2.20 6.06 0.09
N VAL A 123 -3.51 6.12 0.20
CA VAL A 123 -4.18 6.66 1.39
C VAL A 123 -4.96 5.53 2.05
N LEU A 124 -4.67 5.29 3.33
CA LEU A 124 -5.29 4.24 4.12
C LEU A 124 -6.11 4.88 5.24
N GLN A 125 -7.40 4.55 5.28
CA GLN A 125 -8.33 4.99 6.30
C GLN A 125 -8.75 3.81 7.18
N ILE A 126 -8.62 3.95 8.49
CA ILE A 126 -9.09 2.98 9.46
C ILE A 126 -10.25 3.59 10.23
N THR A 127 -11.36 2.87 10.33
CA THR A 127 -12.54 3.29 11.07
C THR A 127 -12.95 2.19 12.04
N ALA A 128 -13.09 2.56 13.31
CA ALA A 128 -13.60 1.66 14.34
C ALA A 128 -15.03 1.22 14.02
N GLY A 129 -15.27 -0.08 14.04
CA GLY A 129 -16.57 -0.67 13.80
C GLY A 129 -17.44 -0.75 15.07
N ALA A 130 -18.42 -1.66 15.05
CA ALA A 130 -19.22 -1.95 16.22
C ALA A 130 -18.38 -2.56 17.35
N GLY A 131 -18.53 -2.05 18.57
CA GLY A 131 -17.80 -2.54 19.76
C GLY A 131 -17.36 -1.45 20.74
N GLY A 132 -17.70 -0.19 20.49
CA GLY A 132 -17.40 0.93 21.40
C GLY A 132 -15.89 1.11 21.62
N THR A 133 -15.46 1.21 22.89
CA THR A 133 -14.04 1.42 23.28
C THR A 133 -13.12 0.32 22.72
N GLU A 134 -13.57 -0.94 22.71
CA GLU A 134 -12.79 -2.07 22.17
C GLU A 134 -12.45 -1.91 20.68
N SER A 135 -13.40 -1.44 19.88
CA SER A 135 -13.19 -1.20 18.45
C SER A 135 -12.25 -0.02 18.20
N CYS A 136 -12.33 1.01 19.05
CA CYS A 136 -11.43 2.16 18.96
C CYS A 136 -9.98 1.76 19.31
N ASP A 137 -9.80 0.90 20.31
CA ASP A 137 -8.48 0.36 20.65
C ASP A 137 -7.96 -0.56 19.55
N TRP A 138 -8.83 -1.39 18.96
CA TRP A 138 -8.46 -2.22 17.81
C TRP A 138 -8.03 -1.38 16.60
N ALA A 139 -8.71 -0.29 16.30
CA ALA A 139 -8.31 0.64 15.24
C ALA A 139 -6.91 1.24 15.50
N SER A 140 -6.60 1.57 16.77
CA SER A 140 -5.27 2.03 17.18
C SER A 140 -4.19 0.97 16.99
N MET A 141 -4.49 -0.29 17.29
CA MET A 141 -3.56 -1.41 17.07
C MET A 141 -3.29 -1.62 15.58
N LEU A 142 -4.33 -1.56 14.72
CA LEU A 142 -4.17 -1.64 13.27
C LEU A 142 -3.36 -0.47 12.73
N MET A 143 -3.60 0.76 13.20
CA MET A 143 -2.80 1.92 12.82
C MET A 143 -1.32 1.66 13.09
N ARG A 144 -0.98 1.21 14.31
CA ARG A 144 0.41 0.90 14.67
C ARG A 144 1.00 -0.17 13.75
N MET A 145 0.25 -1.23 13.45
CA MET A 145 0.69 -2.30 12.55
C MET A 145 1.06 -1.77 11.16
N TYR A 146 0.21 -0.94 10.56
CA TYR A 146 0.48 -0.36 9.24
C TYR A 146 1.60 0.67 9.26
N LEU A 147 1.74 1.46 10.32
CA LEU A 147 2.88 2.38 10.48
C LEU A 147 4.20 1.62 10.49
N MET A 148 4.30 0.57 11.31
CA MET A 148 5.51 -0.27 11.38
C MET A 148 5.81 -0.97 10.05
N TRP A 149 4.78 -1.45 9.35
CA TRP A 149 4.95 -2.01 8.02
C TRP A 149 5.48 -0.98 7.02
N GLY A 150 4.91 0.21 7.02
CA GLY A 150 5.32 1.26 6.08
C GLY A 150 6.74 1.78 6.34
N GLU A 151 7.12 1.97 7.62
CA GLU A 151 8.50 2.33 8.00
C GLU A 151 9.50 1.26 7.56
N LYS A 152 9.20 -0.01 7.80
CA LYS A 152 10.03 -1.14 7.38
C LYS A 152 10.24 -1.19 5.86
N ASN A 153 9.23 -0.84 5.08
CA ASN A 153 9.28 -0.83 3.63
C ASN A 153 9.74 0.52 3.04
N GLY A 154 10.18 1.46 3.88
CA GLY A 154 10.77 2.73 3.46
C GLY A 154 9.78 3.76 2.93
N TYR A 155 8.49 3.60 3.21
CA TYR A 155 7.47 4.60 2.89
C TYR A 155 7.55 5.79 3.83
N LYS A 156 7.36 6.98 3.28
CA LYS A 156 7.17 8.19 4.10
C LYS A 156 5.70 8.29 4.45
N ILE A 157 5.40 8.26 5.77
CA ILE A 157 4.02 8.23 6.24
C ILE A 157 3.64 9.58 6.84
N LYS A 158 2.44 10.06 6.48
CA LYS A 158 1.84 11.27 7.04
C LYS A 158 0.47 10.94 7.58
N GLU A 159 0.16 11.47 8.75
CA GLU A 159 -1.19 11.43 9.32
C GLU A 159 -1.99 12.62 8.78
N LEU A 160 -3.04 12.33 8.01
CA LEU A 160 -3.89 13.37 7.40
C LEU A 160 -5.07 13.75 8.28
N ASN A 161 -5.62 12.77 9.01
CA ASN A 161 -6.73 13.00 9.93
C ASN A 161 -6.67 12.00 11.08
N HIS A 162 -6.97 12.46 12.28
CA HIS A 162 -7.03 11.65 13.49
C HIS A 162 -8.23 12.06 14.33
N GLN A 163 -9.09 11.13 14.63
CA GLN A 163 -10.19 11.32 15.55
C GLN A 163 -10.08 10.31 16.67
N GLU A 164 -9.84 10.79 17.87
CA GLU A 164 -9.75 9.95 19.06
C GLU A 164 -11.09 9.30 19.43
N GLY A 165 -11.04 8.14 20.05
CA GLY A 165 -12.16 7.50 20.70
C GLY A 165 -12.57 8.27 21.97
N VAL A 166 -13.81 8.13 22.40
CA VAL A 166 -14.33 8.87 23.57
C VAL A 166 -13.62 8.50 24.89
N VAL A 167 -13.21 7.24 25.02
CA VAL A 167 -12.58 6.72 26.26
C VAL A 167 -11.14 6.30 25.99
N ALA A 168 -10.89 5.61 24.89
CA ALA A 168 -9.57 5.13 24.49
C ALA A 168 -9.54 4.83 22.99
N GLY A 169 -8.33 4.74 22.43
CA GLY A 169 -8.08 4.37 21.06
C GLY A 169 -8.53 5.41 20.04
N ILE A 170 -8.75 4.99 18.81
CA ILE A 170 -9.00 5.84 17.65
C ILE A 170 -10.34 5.51 17.04
N LYS A 171 -11.19 6.52 16.80
CA LYS A 171 -12.46 6.35 16.09
C LYS A 171 -12.24 6.28 14.59
N THR A 172 -11.42 7.19 14.05
CA THR A 172 -11.05 7.21 12.64
C THR A 172 -9.66 7.80 12.48
N VAL A 173 -8.83 7.19 11.66
CA VAL A 173 -7.53 7.74 11.26
C VAL A 173 -7.35 7.59 9.76
N THR A 174 -6.68 8.56 9.15
CA THR A 174 -6.31 8.53 7.74
C THR A 174 -4.82 8.77 7.62
N LEU A 175 -4.12 7.83 7.00
CA LEU A 175 -2.68 7.83 6.79
C LEU A 175 -2.38 7.91 5.29
N GLU A 176 -1.40 8.71 4.91
CA GLU A 176 -0.83 8.74 3.57
C GLU A 176 0.50 8.00 3.57
N PHE A 177 0.66 7.05 2.66
CA PHE A 177 1.90 6.32 2.40
C PHE A 177 2.48 6.84 1.09
N GLU A 178 3.49 7.68 1.18
CA GLU A 178 4.17 8.28 0.04
C GLU A 178 5.31 7.36 -0.43
N GLY A 179 5.22 6.85 -1.64
CA GLY A 179 6.22 5.99 -2.26
C GLY A 179 5.66 5.14 -3.39
N ASP A 180 6.57 4.55 -4.18
CA ASP A 180 6.21 3.73 -5.34
C ASP A 180 5.48 2.45 -4.91
N PHE A 181 4.39 2.12 -5.60
CA PHE A 181 3.59 0.91 -5.41
C PHE A 181 2.92 0.77 -4.03
N ALA A 182 2.83 1.85 -3.24
CA ALA A 182 2.19 1.78 -1.93
C ALA A 182 0.72 1.33 -2.03
N PHE A 183 -0.03 1.85 -3.02
CA PHE A 183 -1.40 1.42 -3.26
C PHE A 183 -1.48 -0.03 -3.74
N GLY A 184 -0.64 -0.42 -4.70
CA GLY A 184 -0.63 -1.79 -5.22
C GLY A 184 -0.43 -2.83 -4.12
N TRP A 185 0.48 -2.57 -3.17
CA TRP A 185 0.68 -3.44 -2.01
C TRP A 185 -0.52 -3.47 -1.06
N LEU A 186 -1.10 -2.30 -0.75
CA LEU A 186 -2.12 -2.15 0.28
C LEU A 186 -3.55 -2.35 -0.23
N LYS A 187 -3.81 -2.36 -1.55
CA LYS A 187 -5.17 -2.48 -2.11
C LYS A 187 -5.93 -3.72 -1.61
N GLY A 188 -5.21 -4.78 -1.28
CA GLY A 188 -5.76 -6.00 -0.70
C GLY A 188 -6.25 -5.86 0.74
N GLU A 189 -5.91 -4.79 1.45
CA GLU A 189 -6.31 -4.59 2.85
C GLU A 189 -7.71 -3.98 3.00
N ASN A 190 -8.37 -3.66 1.89
CA ASN A 190 -9.76 -3.18 1.88
C ASN A 190 -10.71 -4.22 2.46
N GLY A 191 -11.36 -3.88 3.58
CA GLY A 191 -12.37 -4.71 4.21
C GLY A 191 -12.40 -4.63 5.73
N VAL A 192 -13.01 -5.64 6.35
CA VAL A 192 -13.21 -5.70 7.79
C VAL A 192 -12.17 -6.61 8.44
N HIS A 193 -11.47 -6.07 9.43
CA HIS A 193 -10.51 -6.79 10.27
C HIS A 193 -11.15 -7.13 11.61
N ARG A 194 -11.16 -8.40 11.97
CA ARG A 194 -11.79 -8.91 13.19
C ARG A 194 -10.74 -9.30 14.22
N LEU A 195 -10.85 -8.76 15.43
CA LEU A 195 -10.03 -9.12 16.59
C LEU A 195 -10.84 -9.95 17.59
N VAL A 196 -10.24 -11.00 18.12
CA VAL A 196 -10.76 -11.79 19.24
C VAL A 196 -9.68 -11.85 20.31
N ARG A 197 -9.94 -11.21 21.46
CA ARG A 197 -9.01 -11.20 22.62
C ARG A 197 -9.75 -11.13 23.95
N ILE A 198 -9.03 -11.32 25.05
CA ILE A 198 -9.52 -10.92 26.36
C ILE A 198 -9.49 -9.38 26.43
N SER A 199 -10.61 -8.78 26.81
CA SER A 199 -10.75 -7.33 26.91
C SER A 199 -9.87 -6.75 28.01
N PRO A 200 -9.04 -5.73 27.73
CA PRO A 200 -8.35 -4.97 28.77
C PRO A 200 -9.29 -3.98 29.50
N PHE A 201 -10.50 -3.73 28.98
CA PHE A 201 -11.48 -2.79 29.50
C PHE A 201 -12.59 -3.46 30.31
N ASP A 202 -12.70 -4.81 30.25
CA ASP A 202 -13.68 -5.57 31.01
C ASP A 202 -13.06 -6.10 32.28
N SER A 203 -13.57 -5.62 33.43
CA SER A 203 -13.13 -6.08 34.77
C SER A 203 -13.27 -7.60 35.00
N ASN A 204 -14.16 -8.26 34.25
CA ASN A 204 -14.36 -9.69 34.33
C ASN A 204 -13.45 -10.50 33.40
N ALA A 205 -12.51 -9.85 32.68
CA ALA A 205 -11.58 -10.46 31.73
C ALA A 205 -12.27 -11.37 30.69
N LYS A 206 -13.46 -10.98 30.23
CA LYS A 206 -14.20 -11.74 29.21
C LYS A 206 -13.56 -11.57 27.84
N ARG A 207 -13.76 -12.60 27.01
CA ARG A 207 -13.35 -12.57 25.62
C ARG A 207 -14.33 -11.74 24.78
N HIS A 208 -13.80 -10.72 24.10
CA HIS A 208 -14.55 -9.83 23.23
C HIS A 208 -14.14 -9.99 21.78
N THR A 209 -15.06 -9.65 20.89
CA THR A 209 -14.82 -9.56 19.45
C THR A 209 -15.02 -8.12 19.02
N SER A 210 -14.01 -7.55 18.35
CA SER A 210 -14.00 -6.18 17.86
C SER A 210 -13.80 -6.15 16.37
N PHE A 211 -14.37 -5.16 15.71
CA PHE A 211 -14.26 -4.98 14.27
C PHE A 211 -13.74 -3.58 13.96
N ALA A 212 -12.90 -3.49 12.96
CA ALA A 212 -12.49 -2.23 12.35
C ALA A 212 -12.46 -2.41 10.83
N SER A 213 -12.87 -1.39 10.12
CA SER A 213 -12.78 -1.37 8.66
C SER A 213 -11.52 -0.62 8.22
N VAL A 214 -10.84 -1.18 7.24
CA VAL A 214 -9.73 -0.54 6.53
C VAL A 214 -10.19 -0.25 5.11
N TYR A 215 -9.91 0.95 4.65
CA TYR A 215 -10.18 1.39 3.29
C TYR A 215 -8.94 2.02 2.70
N VAL A 216 -8.47 1.49 1.58
CA VAL A 216 -7.27 1.95 0.89
C VAL A 216 -7.65 2.44 -0.51
N TYR A 217 -7.10 3.57 -0.90
CA TYR A 217 -7.29 4.13 -2.23
C TYR A 217 -6.00 4.81 -2.71
N PRO A 218 -5.77 4.88 -4.04
CA PRO A 218 -4.58 5.50 -4.58
C PRO A 218 -4.61 7.01 -4.33
N LEU A 219 -3.44 7.59 -4.04
CA LEU A 219 -3.30 9.03 -4.04
C LEU A 219 -3.26 9.49 -5.49
N ALA A 220 -4.34 10.12 -5.98
CA ALA A 220 -4.38 10.63 -7.35
C ALA A 220 -3.28 11.65 -7.56
N ASP A 221 -2.57 11.48 -8.66
CA ASP A 221 -1.64 12.47 -9.18
C ASP A 221 -2.43 13.62 -9.84
N ASP A 222 -1.88 14.83 -9.82
CA ASP A 222 -2.47 16.00 -10.50
C ASP A 222 -2.58 15.82 -12.03
N SER A 223 -1.98 14.76 -12.58
CA SER A 223 -2.07 14.37 -13.99
C SER A 223 -3.41 13.78 -14.42
N ILE A 224 -4.23 13.29 -13.48
CA ILE A 224 -5.56 12.74 -13.78
C ILE A 224 -6.56 13.90 -13.68
N GLU A 225 -7.03 14.36 -14.83
CA GLU A 225 -8.08 15.36 -14.93
C GLU A 225 -9.43 14.75 -14.47
N ILE A 226 -9.64 14.76 -13.16
CA ILE A 226 -10.99 14.59 -12.62
C ILE A 226 -11.59 15.97 -12.54
N ASP A 227 -12.54 16.24 -13.39
CA ASP A 227 -13.30 17.49 -13.38
C ASP A 227 -14.28 17.47 -12.21
N ILE A 228 -13.97 18.26 -11.18
CA ILE A 228 -14.83 18.43 -10.00
C ILE A 228 -15.55 19.77 -10.17
N ASN A 229 -16.85 19.69 -10.42
CA ASN A 229 -17.68 20.90 -10.48
C ASN A 229 -17.72 21.55 -9.08
N PRO A 230 -17.32 22.82 -8.94
CA PRO A 230 -17.38 23.52 -7.65
C PRO A 230 -18.77 23.61 -7.02
N ALA A 231 -19.83 23.48 -7.83
CA ALA A 231 -21.21 23.46 -7.33
C ALA A 231 -21.59 22.17 -6.60
N ASP A 232 -20.86 21.09 -6.84
CA ASP A 232 -21.09 19.77 -6.27
C ASP A 232 -20.37 19.55 -4.93
N ILE A 233 -19.61 20.54 -4.47
CA ILE A 233 -18.86 20.48 -3.23
C ILE A 233 -19.33 21.56 -2.25
N SER A 234 -19.36 21.20 -0.97
CA SER A 234 -19.52 22.15 0.14
C SER A 234 -18.37 22.05 1.12
N TRP A 235 -18.05 23.19 1.69
CA TRP A 235 -16.97 23.33 2.67
C TRP A 235 -17.52 23.71 4.02
N ASP A 236 -17.12 22.96 5.04
CA ASP A 236 -17.30 23.32 6.44
C ASP A 236 -15.92 23.43 7.10
N PHE A 237 -15.80 24.33 8.05
CA PHE A 237 -14.58 24.53 8.80
C PHE A 237 -14.85 24.28 10.28
N ALA A 238 -13.92 23.60 10.93
CA ALA A 238 -14.02 23.28 12.35
C ALA A 238 -12.67 23.49 13.04
N ARG A 239 -12.71 23.49 14.35
CA ARG A 239 -11.49 23.48 15.13
C ARG A 239 -10.84 22.11 15.07
N SER A 240 -9.51 22.06 14.96
CA SER A 240 -8.80 20.79 15.03
C SER A 240 -8.87 20.25 16.46
N SER A 241 -9.17 18.96 16.61
CA SER A 241 -9.12 18.25 17.88
C SER A 241 -7.72 17.68 18.10
N GLY A 242 -6.90 18.33 18.92
CA GLY A 242 -5.56 17.84 19.25
C GLY A 242 -4.97 18.58 20.44
N ALA A 243 -3.97 17.99 21.11
CA ALA A 243 -3.22 18.63 22.18
C ALA A 243 -2.43 19.82 21.62
N GLY A 244 -2.88 21.03 21.90
CA GLY A 244 -2.25 22.26 21.41
C GLY A 244 -2.61 23.48 22.28
N GLY A 245 -1.75 24.50 22.25
CA GLY A 245 -1.91 25.73 23.02
C GLY A 245 -3.13 26.57 22.63
N GLN A 246 -3.31 27.74 23.25
CA GLN A 246 -4.50 28.61 23.13
C GLN A 246 -4.94 28.95 21.70
N ASN A 247 -4.04 28.91 20.70
CA ASN A 247 -4.36 29.21 19.29
C ASN A 247 -5.09 28.05 18.60
N VAL A 248 -4.86 26.79 18.97
CA VAL A 248 -5.52 25.61 18.37
C VAL A 248 -7.03 25.62 18.70
N ASN A 249 -7.40 26.18 19.86
CA ASN A 249 -8.78 26.27 20.30
C ASN A 249 -9.55 27.48 19.76
N LYS A 250 -8.88 28.39 19.04
CA LYS A 250 -9.49 29.63 18.52
C LYS A 250 -9.62 29.67 17.00
N VAL A 251 -8.79 28.93 16.27
CA VAL A 251 -8.74 28.99 14.79
C VAL A 251 -9.33 27.73 14.19
N GLU A 252 -10.25 27.89 13.25
CA GLU A 252 -10.90 26.81 12.51
C GLU A 252 -10.03 26.38 11.32
N THR A 253 -8.97 25.63 11.60
CA THR A 253 -8.01 25.17 10.57
C THR A 253 -8.41 23.83 9.95
N LYS A 254 -9.29 23.06 10.58
CA LYS A 254 -9.77 21.79 10.01
C LYS A 254 -10.71 22.08 8.85
N ALA A 255 -10.37 21.54 7.67
CA ALA A 255 -11.21 21.55 6.50
C ALA A 255 -12.07 20.30 6.43
N ILE A 256 -13.35 20.45 6.21
CA ILE A 256 -14.32 19.39 5.96
C ILE A 256 -14.89 19.64 4.57
N LEU A 257 -14.68 18.71 3.67
CA LEU A 257 -15.16 18.75 2.29
C LEU A 257 -16.25 17.70 2.10
N THR A 258 -17.42 18.10 1.66
CA THR A 258 -18.52 17.18 1.31
C THR A 258 -18.77 17.26 -0.19
N HIS A 259 -18.71 16.12 -0.86
CA HIS A 259 -19.09 15.98 -2.27
C HIS A 259 -20.50 15.40 -2.37
N HIS A 260 -21.46 16.22 -2.77
CA HIS A 260 -22.89 15.89 -2.75
C HIS A 260 -23.29 14.69 -3.65
N PRO A 261 -22.78 14.56 -4.90
CA PRO A 261 -23.19 13.47 -5.78
C PRO A 261 -22.79 12.09 -5.30
N THR A 262 -21.64 11.96 -4.60
CA THR A 262 -21.14 10.67 -4.10
C THR A 262 -21.33 10.47 -2.60
N GLY A 263 -21.71 11.53 -1.87
CA GLY A 263 -21.83 11.50 -0.40
C GLY A 263 -20.49 11.39 0.33
N ILE A 264 -19.37 11.56 -0.36
CA ILE A 264 -18.02 11.50 0.24
C ILE A 264 -17.80 12.70 1.16
N ILE A 265 -17.37 12.43 2.39
CA ILE A 265 -16.99 13.46 3.36
C ILE A 265 -15.53 13.28 3.74
N ILE A 266 -14.72 14.30 3.51
CA ILE A 266 -13.29 14.31 3.78
C ILE A 266 -12.97 15.31 4.88
N HIS A 267 -12.19 14.86 5.84
CA HIS A 267 -11.68 15.69 6.93
C HIS A 267 -10.16 15.82 6.82
N ASN A 268 -9.66 17.04 6.79
CA ASN A 268 -8.21 17.27 6.86
C ASN A 268 -7.90 18.33 7.94
N SER A 269 -6.92 18.02 8.80
CA SER A 269 -6.42 18.88 9.86
C SER A 269 -4.90 18.76 10.04
N GLU A 270 -4.19 18.37 8.99
CA GLU A 270 -2.75 18.08 9.00
C GLU A 270 -1.90 19.29 9.35
N THR A 271 -2.26 20.45 8.81
CA THR A 271 -1.48 21.66 8.99
C THR A 271 -2.24 22.73 9.81
N ARG A 272 -1.51 23.78 10.24
CA ARG A 272 -2.10 24.96 10.87
C ARG A 272 -2.67 25.96 9.86
N SER A 273 -2.51 25.69 8.57
CA SER A 273 -3.01 26.50 7.48
C SER A 273 -4.33 25.92 6.96
N GLN A 274 -5.40 26.70 7.06
CA GLN A 274 -6.71 26.31 6.50
C GLN A 274 -6.63 26.10 4.99
N LEU A 275 -5.82 26.93 4.29
CA LEU A 275 -5.65 26.83 2.84
C LEU A 275 -5.00 25.51 2.43
N GLU A 276 -3.89 25.14 3.07
CA GLU A 276 -3.20 23.88 2.80
C GLU A 276 -4.09 22.66 3.11
N ASN A 277 -4.81 22.71 4.22
CA ASN A 277 -5.77 21.64 4.58
C ASN A 277 -6.90 21.53 3.55
N ARG A 278 -7.33 22.66 2.96
CA ARG A 278 -8.33 22.68 1.89
C ARG A 278 -7.79 22.06 0.59
N GLU A 279 -6.57 22.42 0.20
CA GLU A 279 -5.92 21.87 -1.00
C GLU A 279 -5.72 20.36 -0.87
N LYS A 280 -5.26 19.90 0.29
CA LYS A 280 -5.08 18.49 0.56
C LYS A 280 -6.41 17.73 0.60
N ALA A 281 -7.46 18.30 1.20
CA ALA A 281 -8.79 17.70 1.17
C ALA A 281 -9.33 17.56 -0.26
N MET A 282 -9.06 18.53 -1.14
CA MET A 282 -9.38 18.45 -2.56
C MET A 282 -8.62 17.33 -3.27
N GLN A 283 -7.33 17.20 -2.98
CA GLN A 283 -6.51 16.09 -3.51
C GLN A 283 -7.05 14.72 -3.06
N MET A 284 -7.44 14.60 -1.79
CA MET A 284 -8.06 13.39 -1.26
C MET A 284 -9.39 13.07 -1.95
N LEU A 285 -10.23 14.09 -2.23
CA LEU A 285 -11.46 13.91 -2.99
C LEU A 285 -11.18 13.40 -4.41
N LYS A 286 -10.23 14.02 -5.12
CA LYS A 286 -9.79 13.56 -6.44
C LYS A 286 -9.37 12.10 -6.41
N SER A 287 -8.61 11.68 -5.39
CA SER A 287 -8.16 10.30 -5.22
C SER A 287 -9.32 9.32 -5.03
N GLN A 288 -10.31 9.67 -4.21
CA GLN A 288 -11.48 8.82 -4.01
C GLN A 288 -12.38 8.75 -5.25
N LEU A 289 -12.54 9.87 -5.96
CA LEU A 289 -13.29 9.88 -7.23
C LEU A 289 -12.59 9.06 -8.31
N TYR A 290 -11.25 9.11 -8.35
CA TYR A 290 -10.45 8.28 -9.25
C TYR A 290 -10.69 6.79 -9.00
N GLU A 291 -10.68 6.36 -7.75
CA GLU A 291 -10.96 4.96 -7.42
C GLU A 291 -12.39 4.54 -7.80
N ILE A 292 -13.37 5.42 -7.61
CA ILE A 292 -14.75 5.16 -8.05
C ILE A 292 -14.80 4.99 -9.57
N GLU A 293 -14.07 5.82 -10.31
CA GLU A 293 -14.02 5.72 -11.77
C GLU A 293 -13.28 4.47 -12.25
N LEU A 294 -12.19 4.08 -11.59
CA LEU A 294 -11.51 2.80 -11.82
C LEU A 294 -12.45 1.62 -11.58
N LYS A 295 -13.16 1.62 -10.46
CA LYS A 295 -14.14 0.56 -10.15
C LYS A 295 -15.27 0.50 -11.17
N LYS A 296 -15.75 1.65 -11.68
CA LYS A 296 -16.75 1.67 -12.74
C LYS A 296 -16.21 1.08 -14.04
N ARG A 297 -14.97 1.43 -14.43
CA ARG A 297 -14.31 0.87 -15.62
C ARG A 297 -14.07 -0.63 -15.47
N GLN A 298 -13.65 -1.06 -14.27
CA GLN A 298 -13.44 -2.48 -13.96
C GLN A 298 -14.77 -3.23 -13.92
N ALA A 299 -15.80 -2.67 -13.27
CA ALA A 299 -17.15 -3.26 -13.27
C ALA A 299 -17.75 -3.35 -14.68
N ALA A 300 -17.49 -2.38 -15.55
CA ALA A 300 -17.88 -2.45 -16.96
C ALA A 300 -17.14 -3.55 -17.73
N ARG A 301 -15.86 -3.80 -17.44
CA ARG A 301 -15.10 -4.95 -17.95
C ARG A 301 -15.63 -6.26 -17.36
N ASP A 302 -15.87 -6.29 -16.04
CA ASP A 302 -16.39 -7.47 -15.34
C ASP A 302 -17.84 -7.79 -15.75
N GLU A 303 -18.65 -6.80 -16.12
CA GLU A 303 -19.99 -7.01 -16.66
C GLU A 303 -19.95 -7.60 -18.07
N ILE A 304 -18.89 -7.32 -18.82
CA ILE A 304 -18.60 -7.98 -20.11
C ILE A 304 -18.05 -9.41 -19.90
N GLU A 305 -17.27 -9.64 -18.81
CA GLU A 305 -16.65 -10.95 -18.51
C GLU A 305 -17.45 -11.82 -17.55
N SER A 306 -18.28 -11.24 -16.68
CA SER A 306 -18.97 -12.00 -15.64
C SER A 306 -20.49 -11.76 -15.59
N SER A 307 -21.23 -12.57 -16.30
CA SER A 307 -22.53 -13.06 -15.82
C SER A 307 -22.39 -13.94 -14.54
N LYS A 308 -21.23 -13.88 -13.83
CA LYS A 308 -20.91 -14.75 -12.67
C LYS A 308 -20.19 -13.96 -11.56
N MET A 309 -20.92 -13.84 -10.43
CA MET A 309 -20.52 -13.52 -9.06
C MET A 309 -20.59 -12.04 -8.63
N LYS A 310 -21.61 -11.78 -7.82
CA LYS A 310 -21.73 -10.59 -6.96
C LYS A 310 -20.77 -10.72 -5.78
N ILE A 311 -19.88 -9.75 -5.61
CA ILE A 311 -19.10 -9.60 -4.38
C ILE A 311 -19.94 -8.77 -3.42
N GLU A 312 -20.35 -9.36 -2.29
CA GLU A 312 -21.10 -8.67 -1.25
C GLU A 312 -20.17 -7.81 -0.39
N TRP A 313 -20.51 -6.55 -0.22
CA TRP A 313 -19.93 -5.64 0.75
C TRP A 313 -20.20 -6.13 2.17
N GLY A 314 -19.15 -6.36 2.98
CA GLY A 314 -19.26 -6.70 4.41
C GLY A 314 -18.54 -7.97 4.84
N SER A 315 -17.81 -8.65 3.98
CA SER A 315 -17.04 -9.84 4.34
C SER A 315 -15.77 -9.48 5.12
N GLN A 316 -15.54 -10.18 6.22
CA GLN A 316 -14.29 -10.13 6.96
C GLN A 316 -13.16 -10.63 6.06
N ILE A 317 -12.10 -9.84 5.94
CA ILE A 317 -10.92 -10.23 5.15
C ILE A 317 -9.89 -10.95 6.02
N ARG A 318 -9.71 -10.53 7.29
CA ARG A 318 -8.70 -11.12 8.16
C ARG A 318 -9.17 -11.21 9.60
N ASN A 319 -8.91 -12.36 10.22
CA ASN A 319 -9.21 -12.64 11.60
C ASN A 319 -7.92 -12.67 12.42
N TYR A 320 -7.91 -11.95 13.53
CA TYR A 320 -6.82 -11.91 14.50
C TYR A 320 -7.35 -12.50 15.82
N VAL A 321 -6.85 -13.67 16.19
CA VAL A 321 -7.23 -14.36 17.43
C VAL A 321 -6.04 -14.35 18.37
N MET A 322 -6.20 -13.74 19.54
CA MET A 322 -5.17 -13.68 20.58
C MET A 322 -5.50 -14.59 21.77
N HIS A 323 -6.73 -15.07 21.85
CA HIS A 323 -7.19 -15.99 22.90
C HIS A 323 -8.38 -16.84 22.40
N PRO A 324 -8.44 -18.18 22.68
CA PRO A 324 -7.56 -18.98 23.55
C PRO A 324 -6.26 -19.44 22.87
N TYR A 325 -6.13 -19.28 21.58
CA TYR A 325 -4.91 -19.57 20.81
C TYR A 325 -4.50 -18.34 20.02
N LYS A 326 -3.25 -18.30 19.58
CA LYS A 326 -2.73 -17.22 18.75
C LYS A 326 -2.82 -17.62 17.28
N LEU A 327 -3.53 -16.84 16.46
CA LEU A 327 -3.68 -17.07 15.02
C LEU A 327 -4.08 -15.78 14.31
N VAL A 328 -3.41 -15.48 13.21
CA VAL A 328 -3.90 -14.53 12.21
C VAL A 328 -4.20 -15.30 10.94
N LYS A 329 -5.40 -15.12 10.37
CA LYS A 329 -5.84 -15.83 9.16
C LYS A 329 -6.56 -14.88 8.22
N ASP A 330 -6.11 -14.82 6.97
CA ASP A 330 -6.84 -14.19 5.88
C ASP A 330 -7.88 -15.19 5.33
N VAL A 331 -9.13 -14.75 5.28
CA VAL A 331 -10.24 -15.62 4.89
C VAL A 331 -10.27 -15.87 3.38
N ARG A 332 -9.72 -14.94 2.59
CA ARG A 332 -9.74 -14.98 1.12
C ARG A 332 -8.68 -15.92 0.56
N THR A 333 -7.47 -15.83 1.11
CA THR A 333 -6.30 -16.59 0.64
C THR A 333 -6.05 -17.85 1.44
N ALA A 334 -6.74 -18.02 2.58
CA ALA A 334 -6.49 -19.06 3.58
C ALA A 334 -5.08 -19.03 4.20
N HIS A 335 -4.26 -18.01 3.87
CA HIS A 335 -2.95 -17.84 4.50
C HIS A 335 -3.10 -17.57 6.00
N GLU A 336 -2.32 -18.24 6.84
CA GLU A 336 -2.41 -18.12 8.28
C GLU A 336 -1.05 -18.24 8.97
N THR A 337 -0.91 -17.59 10.12
CA THR A 337 0.27 -17.67 10.97
C THR A 337 -0.08 -17.62 12.44
N GLY A 338 0.64 -18.40 13.26
CA GLY A 338 0.53 -18.35 14.73
C GLY A 338 1.33 -17.21 15.36
N ASN A 339 2.20 -16.54 14.61
CA ASN A 339 3.03 -15.43 15.11
C ASN A 339 2.29 -14.09 15.04
N VAL A 340 1.27 -13.97 15.89
CA VAL A 340 0.43 -12.77 15.95
C VAL A 340 1.23 -11.53 16.30
N ASP A 341 2.21 -11.67 17.19
CA ASP A 341 3.01 -10.54 17.67
C ASP A 341 3.83 -9.93 16.50
N ALA A 342 4.46 -10.77 15.67
CA ALA A 342 5.17 -10.29 14.48
C ALA A 342 4.25 -9.59 13.47
N VAL A 343 3.03 -10.10 13.27
CA VAL A 343 2.03 -9.45 12.40
C VAL A 343 1.66 -8.08 12.96
N MET A 344 1.40 -7.96 14.26
CA MET A 344 1.08 -6.69 14.91
C MET A 344 2.26 -5.71 14.91
N ASP A 345 3.49 -6.20 14.77
CA ASP A 345 4.70 -5.40 14.58
C ASP A 345 5.02 -5.15 13.09
N GLY A 346 4.02 -5.27 12.21
CA GLY A 346 4.10 -4.87 10.81
C GLY A 346 4.61 -5.94 9.84
N ASN A 347 4.77 -7.20 10.27
CA ASN A 347 5.18 -8.27 9.36
C ASN A 347 3.97 -8.87 8.64
N ILE A 348 3.37 -8.09 7.73
CA ILE A 348 2.16 -8.46 6.97
C ILE A 348 2.45 -8.81 5.51
N ASP A 349 3.71 -8.78 5.07
CA ASP A 349 4.12 -8.98 3.68
C ASP A 349 3.56 -10.27 3.07
N GLU A 350 3.59 -11.39 3.82
CA GLU A 350 3.09 -12.68 3.35
C GLU A 350 1.57 -12.68 3.08
N PHE A 351 0.81 -11.92 3.88
CA PHE A 351 -0.63 -11.74 3.64
C PHE A 351 -0.89 -10.90 2.40
N LEU A 352 -0.14 -9.81 2.22
CA LEU A 352 -0.24 -8.94 1.04
C LEU A 352 0.12 -9.72 -0.22
N LYS A 353 1.22 -10.48 -0.18
CA LYS A 353 1.68 -11.34 -1.27
C LYS A 353 0.63 -12.41 -1.61
N ALA A 354 0.13 -13.14 -0.63
CA ALA A 354 -0.87 -14.17 -0.86
C ALA A 354 -2.13 -13.63 -1.55
N TYR A 355 -2.54 -12.43 -1.19
CA TYR A 355 -3.68 -11.77 -1.84
C TYR A 355 -3.39 -11.41 -3.30
N LEU A 356 -2.23 -10.80 -3.57
CA LEU A 356 -1.84 -10.42 -4.93
C LEU A 356 -1.69 -11.65 -5.84
N MET A 357 -1.11 -12.74 -5.34
CA MET A 357 -1.04 -14.01 -6.07
C MET A 357 -2.42 -14.58 -6.41
N MET A 358 -3.36 -14.50 -5.47
CA MET A 358 -4.74 -14.94 -5.70
C MET A 358 -5.43 -14.11 -6.78
N MET A 359 -5.15 -12.81 -6.84
CA MET A 359 -5.72 -11.92 -7.87
C MET A 359 -5.11 -12.23 -9.24
N GLY A 360 -3.79 -12.36 -9.35
CA GLY A 360 -3.12 -12.69 -10.60
C GLY A 360 -3.53 -14.02 -11.23
N GLN A 361 -3.92 -15.01 -10.41
CA GLN A 361 -4.43 -16.31 -10.90
C GLN A 361 -5.87 -16.26 -11.43
N LYS A 362 -6.62 -15.19 -11.17
CA LYS A 362 -7.99 -15.03 -11.69
C LYS A 362 -8.03 -14.39 -13.08
N ASP A 363 -6.93 -13.79 -13.48
CA ASP A 363 -6.81 -13.10 -14.78
C ASP A 363 -6.22 -14.01 -15.88
N GLU A 364 -5.86 -15.27 -15.55
CA GLU A 364 -5.55 -16.36 -16.49
C GLU A 364 -6.79 -17.25 -16.70
#